data_e6dbc3361b1d24094c0d2c99e82784a1
#
_entry.id   e6dbc3361b1d24094c0d2c99e82784a1
#
_cell.length_a   1.000
_cell.length_b   1.000
_cell.length_c   1.000
_cell.angle_alpha   90.00
_cell.angle_beta   90.00
_cell.angle_gamma   90.00
#
_symmetry.space_group_name_H-M   'P 1'
#
loop_
_entity.id
_entity.type
_entity.pdbx_description
1 polymer ?
#
loop_
_entity_poly.entity_id
_entity_poly.type
_entity_poly.pdbx_seq_one_letter_code
_entity_poly.pdbx_strand_id
1 'polypeptide(L)'
;AGTLPTHQIVGMGEAFKLSQTEMESDLSKISSYRDILWNGLSEMEEIYVNGSIDNGYPGIFNLSFNYVEGESLIMALKNIAVSSGSACTSASLEPSYVLRAIGRPDELAHSSIRFSFGRFTKEEEVKSTVKLVQESVAQLREISPLWEMYQDCLLYTSDAADESDR
;
A
#
# COMPACT_ATOMS: atom_id res chain seq x y z
N ALA A 1 -4.72 -41.21 10.52
CA ALA A 1 -3.69 -41.33 9.50
C ALA A 1 -4.38 -41.51 8.16
N GLY A 2 -4.19 -40.59 7.22
CA GLY A 2 -4.76 -40.65 5.88
C GLY A 2 -3.69 -40.89 4.82
N THR A 3 -4.12 -41.17 3.58
CA THR A 3 -3.23 -41.28 2.42
C THR A 3 -2.49 -39.97 2.21
N LEU A 4 -1.17 -40.04 2.02
CA LEU A 4 -0.35 -38.85 1.76
C LEU A 4 -0.76 -38.18 0.45
N PRO A 5 -0.88 -36.84 0.42
CA PRO A 5 -1.19 -36.08 -0.79
C PRO A 5 0.09 -35.95 -1.67
N THR A 6 0.50 -37.03 -2.30
CA THR A 6 1.80 -37.15 -3.00
C THR A 6 2.01 -36.07 -4.06
N HIS A 7 0.97 -35.70 -4.79
CA HIS A 7 1.03 -34.62 -5.80
C HIS A 7 1.33 -33.25 -5.17
N GLN A 8 0.78 -32.94 -3.98
CA GLN A 8 1.09 -31.71 -3.26
C GLN A 8 2.52 -31.72 -2.70
N ILE A 9 2.98 -32.87 -2.20
CA ILE A 9 4.35 -33.02 -1.68
C ILE A 9 5.37 -32.83 -2.81
N VAL A 10 5.14 -33.42 -3.99
CA VAL A 10 5.99 -33.22 -5.16
C VAL A 10 5.99 -31.76 -5.61
N GLY A 11 4.81 -31.13 -5.69
CA GLY A 11 4.67 -29.72 -6.03
C GLY A 11 5.40 -28.80 -5.05
N MET A 12 5.32 -29.07 -3.74
CA MET A 12 6.06 -28.33 -2.73
C MET A 12 7.57 -28.49 -2.90
N GLY A 13 8.05 -29.70 -3.16
CA GLY A 13 9.46 -29.97 -3.43
C GLY A 13 10.00 -29.20 -4.63
N GLU A 14 9.24 -29.13 -5.73
CA GLU A 14 9.62 -28.35 -6.90
C GLU A 14 9.57 -26.83 -6.63
N ALA A 15 8.59 -26.35 -5.85
CA ALA A 15 8.52 -24.96 -5.45
C ALA A 15 9.74 -24.54 -4.61
N PHE A 16 10.19 -25.36 -3.66
CA PHE A 16 11.42 -25.12 -2.90
C PHE A 16 12.67 -25.08 -3.80
N LYS A 17 12.78 -25.99 -4.76
CA LYS A 17 13.88 -26.00 -5.71
C LYS A 17 13.90 -24.72 -6.55
N LEU A 18 12.76 -24.31 -7.12
CA LEU A 18 12.62 -23.06 -7.87
C LEU A 18 12.96 -21.84 -7.01
N SER A 19 12.54 -21.83 -5.75
CA SER A 19 12.89 -20.76 -4.83
C SER A 19 14.40 -20.63 -4.61
N GLN A 20 15.12 -21.73 -4.54
CA GLN A 20 16.59 -21.70 -4.39
C GLN A 20 17.29 -21.18 -5.64
N THR A 21 16.81 -21.55 -6.83
CA THR A 21 17.48 -21.19 -8.10
C THR A 21 17.15 -19.78 -8.58
N GLU A 22 15.95 -19.26 -8.26
CA GLU A 22 15.44 -18.03 -8.83
C GLU A 22 15.22 -16.90 -7.83
N MET A 23 15.41 -17.14 -6.54
CA MET A 23 15.11 -16.19 -5.48
C MET A 23 15.83 -14.85 -5.66
N GLU A 24 17.11 -14.85 -6.02
CA GLU A 24 17.90 -13.65 -6.18
C GLU A 24 17.38 -12.78 -7.35
N SER A 25 17.09 -13.41 -8.48
CA SER A 25 16.51 -12.76 -9.64
C SER A 25 15.11 -12.23 -9.35
N ASP A 26 14.28 -13.03 -8.68
CA ASP A 26 12.92 -12.62 -8.29
C ASP A 26 12.95 -11.44 -7.31
N LEU A 27 13.80 -11.47 -6.29
CA LEU A 27 13.92 -10.39 -5.32
C LEU A 27 14.39 -9.09 -5.96
N SER A 28 15.37 -9.14 -6.87
CA SER A 28 15.82 -7.96 -7.62
C SER A 28 14.68 -7.33 -8.42
N LYS A 29 13.93 -8.15 -9.14
CA LYS A 29 12.78 -7.73 -9.95
C LYS A 29 11.65 -7.13 -9.08
N ILE A 30 11.29 -7.83 -8.00
CA ILE A 30 10.25 -7.40 -7.07
C ILE A 30 10.64 -6.09 -6.37
N SER A 31 11.90 -5.92 -5.99
CA SER A 31 12.40 -4.67 -5.42
C SER A 31 12.25 -3.51 -6.39
N SER A 32 12.59 -3.71 -7.67
CA SER A 32 12.39 -2.67 -8.68
C SER A 32 10.92 -2.26 -8.84
N TYR A 33 9.99 -3.20 -8.71
CA TYR A 33 8.55 -2.91 -8.78
C TYR A 33 8.07 -2.11 -7.57
N ARG A 34 8.53 -2.45 -6.36
CA ARG A 34 8.26 -1.64 -5.16
C ARG A 34 8.78 -0.21 -5.36
N ASP A 35 9.99 -0.07 -5.88
CA ASP A 35 10.61 1.24 -6.08
C ASP A 35 9.88 2.07 -7.15
N ILE A 36 9.41 1.45 -8.24
CA ILE A 36 8.56 2.12 -9.23
C ILE A 36 7.25 2.60 -8.58
N LEU A 37 6.58 1.74 -7.79
CA LEU A 37 5.34 2.14 -7.11
C LEU A 37 5.60 3.29 -6.13
N TRP A 38 6.63 3.17 -5.29
CA TRP A 38 6.95 4.19 -4.29
C TRP A 38 7.34 5.52 -4.93
N ASN A 39 8.24 5.51 -5.89
CA ASN A 39 8.67 6.74 -6.60
C ASN A 39 7.49 7.44 -7.28
N GLY A 40 6.55 6.69 -7.82
CA GLY A 40 5.35 7.25 -8.43
C GLY A 40 4.34 7.83 -7.42
N LEU A 41 4.33 7.35 -6.18
CA LEU A 41 3.36 7.79 -5.16
C LEU A 41 3.96 8.72 -4.10
N SER A 42 5.27 8.73 -3.90
CA SER A 42 5.94 9.46 -2.82
C SER A 42 5.84 10.98 -2.90
N GLU A 43 5.55 11.52 -4.09
CA GLU A 43 5.32 12.97 -4.29
C GLU A 43 3.89 13.41 -3.93
N MET A 44 2.98 12.47 -3.71
CA MET A 44 1.63 12.80 -3.26
C MET A 44 1.66 13.15 -1.77
N GLU A 45 0.98 14.23 -1.41
CA GLU A 45 0.87 14.65 -0.02
C GLU A 45 0.15 13.62 0.84
N GLU A 46 0.50 13.56 2.11
CA GLU A 46 -0.20 12.78 3.13
C GLU A 46 -0.31 11.27 2.81
N ILE A 47 0.80 10.71 2.28
CA ILE A 47 0.97 9.26 2.10
C ILE A 47 2.08 8.75 3.00
N TYR A 48 1.84 7.64 3.68
CA TYR A 48 2.74 7.10 4.69
C TYR A 48 3.05 5.63 4.44
N VAL A 49 4.34 5.27 4.48
CA VAL A 49 4.78 3.88 4.43
C VAL A 49 4.56 3.22 5.79
N ASN A 50 3.89 2.09 5.82
CA ASN A 50 3.69 1.28 7.02
C ASN A 50 4.76 0.20 7.10
N GLY A 51 5.71 0.39 8.00
CA GLY A 51 6.88 -0.47 8.16
C GLY A 51 8.17 0.19 7.65
N SER A 52 9.10 -0.61 7.16
CA SER A 52 10.40 -0.15 6.66
C SER A 52 10.59 -0.55 5.20
N ILE A 53 11.03 0.41 4.38
CA ILE A 53 11.38 0.16 2.99
C ILE A 53 12.64 -0.71 2.90
N ASP A 54 13.63 -0.44 3.73
CA ASP A 54 14.95 -1.08 3.65
C ASP A 54 14.97 -2.47 4.28
N ASN A 55 14.21 -2.66 5.37
CA ASN A 55 14.24 -3.90 6.16
C ASN A 55 13.03 -4.82 5.93
N GLY A 56 12.10 -4.43 5.07
CA GLY A 56 10.91 -5.21 4.73
C GLY A 56 11.13 -6.15 3.55
N TYR A 57 10.32 -7.21 3.45
CA TYR A 57 10.25 -8.01 2.24
C TYR A 57 9.68 -7.16 1.08
N PRO A 58 10.41 -6.99 -0.02
CA PRO A 58 10.03 -6.04 -1.07
C PRO A 58 8.74 -6.40 -1.82
N GLY A 59 8.33 -7.67 -1.76
CA GLY A 59 7.10 -8.15 -2.39
C GLY A 59 5.81 -7.77 -1.67
N ILE A 60 5.89 -7.14 -0.50
CA ILE A 60 4.75 -6.65 0.26
C ILE A 60 4.99 -5.20 0.65
N PHE A 61 4.15 -4.30 0.19
CA PHE A 61 4.27 -2.88 0.44
C PHE A 61 2.94 -2.31 0.94
N ASN A 62 2.92 -1.76 2.15
CA ASN A 62 1.71 -1.22 2.76
C ASN A 62 1.83 0.29 2.89
N LEU A 63 0.84 1.01 2.36
CA LEU A 63 0.75 2.47 2.37
C LEU A 63 -0.56 2.91 3.00
N SER A 64 -0.53 3.97 3.81
CA SER A 64 -1.72 4.67 4.27
C SER A 64 -1.90 5.97 3.49
N PHE A 65 -3.15 6.27 3.15
CA PHE A 65 -3.56 7.44 2.38
C PHE A 65 -4.45 8.33 3.26
N ASN A 66 -3.88 9.36 3.90
CA ASN A 66 -4.63 10.22 4.81
C ASN A 66 -5.74 10.98 4.05
N TYR A 67 -6.82 11.28 4.76
CA TYR A 67 -8.02 11.95 4.24
C TYR A 67 -8.78 11.19 3.15
N VAL A 68 -8.55 9.88 3.05
CA VAL A 68 -9.26 8.96 2.15
C VAL A 68 -9.86 7.83 2.97
N GLU A 69 -11.10 7.49 2.72
CA GLU A 69 -11.74 6.35 3.35
C GLU A 69 -11.27 5.06 2.64
N GLY A 70 -10.75 4.08 3.42
CA GLY A 70 -10.05 2.92 2.87
C GLY A 70 -10.92 1.98 2.05
N GLU A 71 -12.18 1.76 2.42
CA GLU A 71 -13.10 0.92 1.64
C GLU A 71 -13.45 1.58 0.31
N SER A 72 -13.68 2.89 0.31
CA SER A 72 -13.91 3.67 -0.91
C SER A 72 -12.72 3.60 -1.85
N LEU A 73 -11.50 3.67 -1.32
CA LEU A 73 -10.29 3.52 -2.11
C LEU A 73 -10.18 2.11 -2.72
N ILE A 74 -10.43 1.05 -1.96
CA ILE A 74 -10.45 -0.32 -2.49
C ILE A 74 -11.48 -0.46 -3.61
N MET A 75 -12.66 0.13 -3.44
CA MET A 75 -13.72 0.10 -4.46
C MET A 75 -13.33 0.88 -5.72
N ALA A 76 -12.60 1.98 -5.59
CA ALA A 76 -12.08 2.75 -6.72
C ALA A 76 -10.99 1.96 -7.48
N LEU A 77 -10.17 1.18 -6.76
CA LEU A 77 -9.08 0.35 -7.30
C LEU A 77 -9.57 -0.99 -7.90
N LYS A 78 -10.81 -1.08 -8.36
CA LYS A 78 -11.47 -2.31 -8.83
C LYS A 78 -10.76 -3.06 -9.97
N ASN A 79 -9.84 -2.41 -10.66
CA ASN A 79 -9.08 -3.01 -11.77
C ASN A 79 -7.77 -3.68 -11.33
N ILE A 80 -7.43 -3.59 -10.05
CA ILE A 80 -6.25 -4.24 -9.46
C ILE A 80 -6.65 -5.01 -8.19
N ALA A 81 -5.94 -6.08 -7.92
CA ALA A 81 -6.12 -6.86 -6.70
C ALA A 81 -5.22 -6.29 -5.59
N VAL A 82 -5.83 -5.58 -4.66
CA VAL A 82 -5.19 -5.05 -3.45
C VAL A 82 -5.89 -5.58 -2.20
N SER A 83 -5.34 -5.33 -1.04
CA SER A 83 -5.92 -5.76 0.23
C SER A 83 -5.88 -4.61 1.23
N SER A 84 -6.93 -4.47 2.02
CA SER A 84 -6.89 -3.63 3.22
C SER A 84 -5.96 -4.24 4.28
N GLY A 85 -5.46 -3.41 5.20
CA GLY A 85 -4.64 -3.87 6.32
C GLY A 85 -5.36 -4.80 7.30
N SER A 86 -6.69 -4.92 7.20
CA SER A 86 -7.58 -5.56 8.18
C SER A 86 -8.44 -6.69 7.59
N ALA A 87 -7.90 -7.51 6.70
CA ALA A 87 -8.67 -8.59 6.04
C ALA A 87 -9.34 -9.60 6.99
N CYS A 88 -8.85 -9.77 8.22
CA CYS A 88 -9.41 -10.71 9.21
C CYS A 88 -10.49 -10.08 10.12
N THR A 89 -10.64 -8.77 10.13
CA THR A 89 -11.58 -8.03 10.96
C THR A 89 -12.65 -7.31 10.15
N SER A 90 -12.89 -7.72 8.92
CA SER A 90 -13.93 -7.16 8.05
C SER A 90 -15.36 -7.22 8.64
N ALA A 91 -15.56 -7.93 9.75
CA ALA A 91 -16.78 -7.91 10.54
C ALA A 91 -16.72 -6.93 11.74
N SER A 92 -15.56 -6.36 12.07
CA SER A 92 -15.38 -5.34 13.10
C SER A 92 -14.83 -4.08 12.46
N LEU A 93 -15.39 -2.93 12.83
CA LEU A 93 -14.92 -1.60 12.42
C LEU A 93 -13.55 -1.21 13.06
N GLU A 94 -12.83 -2.18 13.62
CA GLU A 94 -11.54 -1.92 14.27
C GLU A 94 -10.39 -1.94 13.27
N PRO A 95 -9.49 -0.94 13.33
CA PRO A 95 -8.31 -0.90 12.49
C PRO A 95 -7.32 -2.02 12.86
N SER A 96 -6.40 -2.30 11.96
CA SER A 96 -5.38 -3.33 12.16
C SER A 96 -4.57 -3.10 13.45
N TYR A 97 -4.61 -4.07 14.38
CA TYR A 97 -3.80 -4.02 15.60
C TYR A 97 -2.29 -3.98 15.30
N VAL A 98 -1.86 -4.51 14.14
CA VAL A 98 -0.46 -4.45 13.71
C VAL A 98 -0.07 -3.02 13.38
N LEU A 99 -0.91 -2.28 12.65
CA LEU A 99 -0.66 -0.88 12.31
C LEU A 99 -0.66 0.01 13.55
N ARG A 100 -1.56 -0.22 14.50
CA ARG A 100 -1.54 0.43 15.82
C ARG A 100 -0.24 0.14 16.58
N ALA A 101 0.21 -1.11 16.57
CA ALA A 101 1.43 -1.51 17.28
C ALA A 101 2.71 -0.87 16.73
N ILE A 102 2.74 -0.54 15.43
CA ILE A 102 3.85 0.24 14.82
C ILE A 102 3.64 1.75 14.91
N GLY A 103 2.65 2.21 15.68
CA GLY A 103 2.44 3.64 16.00
C GLY A 103 1.58 4.40 14.98
N ARG A 104 0.81 3.72 14.13
CA ARG A 104 -0.14 4.42 13.24
C ARG A 104 -1.41 4.77 13.99
N PRO A 105 -1.90 6.03 13.91
CA PRO A 105 -3.21 6.40 14.41
C PRO A 105 -4.31 5.67 13.62
N ASP A 106 -5.49 5.58 14.20
CA ASP A 106 -6.61 4.79 13.66
C ASP A 106 -7.03 5.24 12.26
N GLU A 107 -7.03 6.54 12.00
CA GLU A 107 -7.37 7.12 10.69
C GLU A 107 -6.44 6.60 9.58
N LEU A 108 -5.13 6.60 9.83
CA LEU A 108 -4.14 6.08 8.89
C LEU A 108 -4.19 4.55 8.79
N ALA A 109 -4.53 3.86 9.87
CA ALA A 109 -4.67 2.42 9.85
C ALA A 109 -5.89 1.97 9.03
N HIS A 110 -6.99 2.74 9.07
CA HIS A 110 -8.19 2.49 8.25
C HIS A 110 -7.98 2.76 6.75
N SER A 111 -7.18 3.76 6.41
CA SER A 111 -6.87 4.13 5.02
C SER A 111 -5.71 3.35 4.40
N SER A 112 -5.29 2.25 5.03
CA SER A 112 -4.14 1.47 4.58
C SER A 112 -4.48 0.48 3.48
N ILE A 113 -3.64 0.45 2.45
CA ILE A 113 -3.70 -0.51 1.33
C ILE A 113 -2.39 -1.28 1.26
N ARG A 114 -2.51 -2.61 1.17
CA ARG A 114 -1.37 -3.49 0.93
C ARG A 114 -1.27 -3.87 -0.53
N PHE A 115 -0.19 -3.48 -1.15
CA PHE A 115 0.22 -3.91 -2.48
C PHE A 115 1.10 -5.15 -2.36
N SER A 116 0.97 -6.07 -3.30
CA SER A 116 1.77 -7.30 -3.33
C SER A 116 2.31 -7.53 -4.73
N PHE A 117 3.59 -7.79 -4.83
CA PHE A 117 4.31 -8.09 -6.07
C PHE A 117 4.80 -9.52 -6.04
N GLY A 118 4.78 -10.17 -7.18
CA GLY A 118 5.25 -11.53 -7.32
C GLY A 118 6.02 -11.77 -8.62
N ARG A 119 6.51 -12.97 -8.79
CA ARG A 119 7.28 -13.44 -9.96
C ARG A 119 6.62 -13.09 -11.30
N PHE A 120 5.29 -13.15 -11.36
CA PHE A 120 4.52 -12.95 -12.59
C PHE A 120 4.03 -11.51 -12.77
N THR A 121 4.27 -10.63 -11.81
CA THR A 121 3.97 -9.20 -11.93
C THR A 121 4.79 -8.60 -13.06
N LYS A 122 4.19 -7.70 -13.84
CA LYS A 122 4.83 -6.98 -14.94
C LYS A 122 5.01 -5.52 -14.61
N GLU A 123 6.04 -4.91 -15.15
CA GLU A 123 6.35 -3.50 -14.92
C GLU A 123 5.22 -2.57 -15.39
N GLU A 124 4.58 -2.89 -16.51
CA GLU A 124 3.45 -2.13 -17.04
C GLU A 124 2.24 -2.15 -16.09
N GLU A 125 2.03 -3.27 -15.39
CA GLU A 125 0.97 -3.40 -14.39
C GLU A 125 1.25 -2.48 -13.20
N VAL A 126 2.50 -2.40 -12.75
CA VAL A 126 2.91 -1.50 -11.67
C VAL A 126 2.76 -0.03 -12.07
N LYS A 127 3.21 0.35 -13.26
CA LYS A 127 3.06 1.72 -13.79
C LYS A 127 1.58 2.10 -13.96
N SER A 128 0.75 1.17 -14.40
CA SER A 128 -0.70 1.39 -14.51
C SER A 128 -1.34 1.53 -13.13
N THR A 129 -0.86 0.76 -12.14
CA THR A 129 -1.29 0.86 -10.74
C THR A 129 -0.98 2.23 -10.15
N VAL A 130 0.22 2.79 -10.39
CA VAL A 130 0.59 4.15 -9.94
C VAL A 130 -0.45 5.17 -10.41
N LYS A 131 -0.74 5.19 -11.71
CA LYS A 131 -1.73 6.14 -12.28
C LYS A 131 -3.11 5.97 -11.67
N LEU A 132 -3.59 4.72 -11.58
CA LEU A 132 -4.90 4.43 -11.03
C LEU A 132 -5.01 4.88 -9.56
N VAL A 133 -3.97 4.66 -8.75
CA VAL A 133 -3.94 5.10 -7.34
C VAL A 133 -3.94 6.62 -7.27
N GLN A 134 -3.11 7.31 -8.05
CA GLN A 134 -3.07 8.78 -8.08
C GLN A 134 -4.44 9.37 -8.43
N GLU A 135 -5.07 8.88 -9.49
CA GLU A 135 -6.39 9.34 -9.93
C GLU A 135 -7.47 9.05 -8.89
N SER A 136 -7.48 7.84 -8.32
CA SER A 136 -8.48 7.45 -7.32
C SER A 136 -8.35 8.24 -6.02
N VAL A 137 -7.14 8.44 -5.53
CA VAL A 137 -6.89 9.22 -4.30
C VAL A 137 -7.27 10.70 -4.53
N ALA A 138 -6.90 11.29 -5.66
CA ALA A 138 -7.28 12.65 -6.00
C ALA A 138 -8.80 12.83 -6.00
N GLN A 139 -9.53 11.97 -6.73
CA GLN A 139 -11.00 12.00 -6.78
C GLN A 139 -11.66 11.85 -5.41
N LEU A 140 -11.16 10.95 -4.56
CA LEU A 140 -11.73 10.73 -3.23
C LEU A 140 -11.43 11.92 -2.29
N ARG A 141 -10.28 12.56 -2.43
CA ARG A 141 -9.94 13.77 -1.68
C ARG A 141 -10.76 14.97 -2.09
N GLU A 142 -11.09 15.14 -3.38
CA GLU A 142 -11.97 16.23 -3.87
C GLU A 142 -13.34 16.24 -3.19
N ILE A 143 -13.85 15.10 -2.76
CA ILE A 143 -15.14 14.97 -2.05
C ILE A 143 -15.00 14.82 -0.54
N SER A 144 -13.78 14.89 0.00
CA SER A 144 -13.50 14.73 1.42
C SER A 144 -13.50 16.06 2.16
N PRO A 145 -14.45 16.32 3.07
CA PRO A 145 -14.44 17.55 3.87
C PRO A 145 -13.16 17.70 4.74
N LEU A 146 -12.58 16.58 5.16
CA LEU A 146 -11.34 16.60 5.95
C LEU A 146 -10.13 17.04 5.12
N TRP A 147 -10.12 16.73 3.84
CA TRP A 147 -9.10 17.20 2.92
C TRP A 147 -9.22 18.71 2.65
N GLU A 148 -10.43 19.21 2.45
CA GLU A 148 -10.70 20.64 2.32
C GLU A 148 -10.21 21.41 3.55
N MET A 149 -10.56 20.97 4.75
CA MET A 149 -10.09 21.55 6.01
C MET A 149 -8.56 21.55 6.16
N TYR A 150 -7.90 20.47 5.72
CA TYR A 150 -6.45 20.38 5.73
C TYR A 150 -5.82 21.41 4.78
N GLN A 151 -6.33 21.55 3.57
CA GLN A 151 -5.87 22.53 2.58
C GLN A 151 -6.04 23.96 3.08
N ASP A 152 -7.19 24.28 3.70
CA ASP A 152 -7.44 25.59 4.28
C ASP A 152 -6.44 25.91 5.42
N CYS A 153 -6.12 24.95 6.27
CA CYS A 153 -5.11 25.14 7.32
C CYS A 153 -3.72 25.43 6.75
N LEU A 154 -3.34 24.82 5.64
CA LEU A 154 -2.04 25.08 4.98
C LEU A 154 -1.98 26.49 4.41
N LEU A 155 -3.06 27.01 3.83
CA LEU A 155 -3.15 28.38 3.30
C LEU A 155 -2.96 29.42 4.43
N TYR A 156 -3.63 29.21 5.57
CA TYR A 156 -3.49 30.12 6.73
C TYR A 156 -2.08 30.14 7.33
N THR A 157 -1.38 29.00 7.33
CA THR A 157 -0.02 28.93 7.87
C THR A 157 1.01 29.55 6.94
N SER A 158 0.82 29.51 5.63
CA SER A 158 1.70 30.17 4.65
C SER A 158 1.55 31.69 4.67
N ASP A 159 0.32 32.21 4.80
CA ASP A 159 0.07 33.66 4.89
C ASP A 159 0.62 34.26 6.19
N ALA A 160 0.53 33.52 7.32
CA ALA A 160 1.08 33.97 8.59
C ALA A 160 2.62 34.02 8.62
N ALA A 161 3.30 33.19 7.81
CA ALA A 161 4.75 33.20 7.70
C ALA A 161 5.24 34.43 6.87
N ASP A 162 4.52 34.84 5.83
CA ASP A 162 4.83 36.02 5.00
C ASP A 162 4.57 37.35 5.73
N GLU A 163 3.66 37.39 6.69
CA GLU A 163 3.43 38.61 7.52
C GLU A 163 4.50 38.84 8.61
N SER A 164 5.24 37.80 9.00
CA SER A 164 6.30 37.92 10.01
C SER A 164 7.64 38.47 9.47
N ASP A 165 7.81 38.53 8.16
CA ASP A 165 9.02 39.06 7.47
C ASP A 165 8.86 40.52 6.96
N ARG A 166 7.81 41.22 7.39
CA ARG A 166 7.58 42.66 7.15
C ARG A 166 7.72 43.47 8.45
#